data_5010a8d09e11ed0f9c616d2c0ac0e7c8
#
_entry.id   5010a8d09e11ed0f9c616d2c0ac0e7c8
#
_cell.length_a   1.000
_cell.length_b   1.000
_cell.length_c   1.000
_cell.angle_alpha   90.00
_cell.angle_beta   90.00
_cell.angle_gamma   90.00
#
_symmetry.space_group_name_H-M   'P 1'
#
loop_
_entity.id
_entity.type
_entity.pdbx_description
1 polymer ?
#
loop_
_entity_poly.entity_id
_entity_poly.type
_entity_poly.pdbx_seq_one_letter_code
_entity_poly.pdbx_strand_id
1 'polypeptide(L)'
;MLLHYFKSKKNKDKVLLNKIYNEILTMSKKLVNSKDYFKNKDFGTSFEIFSIFLIIYIKSIRDLKINNYKLINQNLIDLFVNDLDFSLREQGIGDMSLGKYVKAYVKKFYFRLSFFDQNLNNDNLEDISNFINKLKFLEIEHSDNLAEFILDNYIKIKLEIKSKYHQ
;
A
#
# COMPACT_ATOMS: atom_id res chain seq x y z
N MET A 1 24.26 28.75 5.45
CA MET A 1 23.80 28.35 4.09
C MET A 1 23.49 26.86 3.96
N LEU A 2 24.35 25.95 4.41
CA LEU A 2 24.12 24.48 4.35
C LEU A 2 22.90 24.00 5.13
N LEU A 3 22.68 24.51 6.35
CA LEU A 3 21.52 24.12 7.20
C LEU A 3 20.15 24.47 6.58
N HIS A 4 20.08 25.56 5.81
CA HIS A 4 18.84 25.96 5.12
C HIS A 4 18.55 25.04 3.94
N TYR A 5 19.60 24.59 3.23
CA TYR A 5 19.48 23.64 2.12
C TYR A 5 18.96 22.27 2.59
N PHE A 6 19.52 21.73 3.66
CA PHE A 6 19.06 20.46 4.24
C PHE A 6 17.64 20.53 4.81
N LYS A 7 17.26 21.67 5.42
CA LYS A 7 15.91 21.90 5.92
C LYS A 7 14.87 22.02 4.81
N SER A 8 15.21 22.69 3.70
CA SER A 8 14.38 22.83 2.50
C SER A 8 14.18 21.48 1.78
N LYS A 9 15.25 20.67 1.65
CA LYS A 9 15.17 19.34 1.04
C LYS A 9 14.30 18.39 1.88
N LYS A 10 14.50 18.38 3.20
CA LYS A 10 13.72 17.56 4.15
C LYS A 10 12.21 17.91 4.12
N ASN A 11 11.87 19.19 3.91
CA ASN A 11 10.46 19.62 3.76
C ASN A 11 9.85 19.17 2.44
N LYS A 12 10.60 19.23 1.32
CA LYS A 12 10.12 18.77 0.01
C LYS A 12 9.86 17.27 0.00
N ASP A 13 10.77 16.48 0.58
CA ASP A 13 10.63 15.02 0.68
C ASP A 13 9.41 14.66 1.54
N LYS A 14 9.16 15.38 2.63
CA LYS A 14 7.98 15.17 3.49
C LYS A 14 6.67 15.50 2.77
N VAL A 15 6.64 16.58 1.99
CA VAL A 15 5.46 16.96 1.18
C VAL A 15 5.16 15.89 0.14
N LEU A 16 6.20 15.39 -0.54
CA LEU A 16 6.06 14.32 -1.52
C LEU A 16 5.52 13.03 -0.90
N LEU A 17 6.08 12.62 0.24
CA LEU A 17 5.64 11.43 0.97
C LEU A 17 4.18 11.51 1.37
N ASN A 18 3.76 12.63 1.95
CA ASN A 18 2.37 12.86 2.34
C ASN A 18 1.43 12.83 1.12
N LYS A 19 1.87 13.36 -0.02
CA LYS A 19 1.10 13.31 -1.26
C LYS A 19 0.89 11.88 -1.73
N ILE A 20 1.96 11.08 -1.82
CA ILE A 20 1.87 9.67 -2.21
C ILE A 20 0.98 8.90 -1.24
N TYR A 21 1.16 9.08 0.06
CA TYR A 21 0.37 8.40 1.07
C TYR A 21 -1.13 8.74 0.98
N ASN A 22 -1.46 10.01 0.76
CA ASN A 22 -2.85 10.46 0.56
C ASN A 22 -3.45 9.93 -0.77
N GLU A 23 -2.65 9.79 -1.82
CA GLU A 23 -3.08 9.14 -3.07
C GLU A 23 -3.46 7.67 -2.80
N ILE A 24 -2.62 6.93 -2.07
CA ILE A 24 -2.90 5.53 -1.66
C ILE A 24 -4.20 5.44 -0.85
N LEU A 25 -4.37 6.31 0.16
CA LEU A 25 -5.59 6.35 0.98
C LEU A 25 -6.83 6.62 0.12
N THR A 26 -6.75 7.58 -0.79
CA THR A 26 -7.88 7.98 -1.66
C THR A 26 -8.26 6.85 -2.60
N MET A 27 -7.29 6.20 -3.24
CA MET A 27 -7.53 5.06 -4.14
C MET A 27 -8.14 3.87 -3.39
N SER A 28 -7.63 3.57 -2.20
CA SER A 28 -8.13 2.49 -1.36
C SER A 28 -9.59 2.72 -0.93
N LYS A 29 -9.90 3.91 -0.41
CA LYS A 29 -11.26 4.29 -0.03
C LYS A 29 -12.22 4.25 -1.21
N LYS A 30 -11.79 4.77 -2.37
CA LYS A 30 -12.60 4.76 -3.59
C LYS A 30 -12.94 3.33 -4.01
N LEU A 31 -11.98 2.41 -4.02
CA LEU A 31 -12.21 1.02 -4.39
C LEU A 31 -13.17 0.32 -3.43
N VAL A 32 -12.93 0.41 -2.13
CA VAL A 32 -13.78 -0.22 -1.10
C VAL A 32 -15.22 0.30 -1.17
N ASN A 33 -15.41 1.59 -1.45
CA ASN A 33 -16.75 2.19 -1.46
C ASN A 33 -17.49 2.03 -2.80
N SER A 34 -16.78 1.95 -3.92
CA SER A 34 -17.39 1.97 -5.27
C SER A 34 -17.73 0.59 -5.82
N LYS A 35 -17.25 -0.50 -5.20
CA LYS A 35 -17.45 -1.86 -5.67
C LYS A 35 -18.12 -2.72 -4.61
N ASP A 36 -19.06 -3.55 -5.06
CA ASP A 36 -19.75 -4.54 -4.21
C ASP A 36 -19.03 -5.90 -4.26
N TYR A 37 -17.70 -5.87 -4.36
CA TYR A 37 -16.85 -7.06 -4.37
C TYR A 37 -16.61 -7.65 -2.99
N PHE A 38 -16.74 -6.83 -1.94
CA PHE A 38 -16.28 -7.13 -0.61
C PHE A 38 -17.41 -7.64 0.28
N LYS A 39 -17.13 -8.73 1.01
CA LYS A 39 -18.07 -9.31 1.98
C LYS A 39 -18.47 -8.30 3.06
N ASN A 40 -17.49 -7.56 3.54
CA ASN A 40 -17.68 -6.51 4.53
C ASN A 40 -16.79 -5.32 4.15
N LYS A 41 -17.26 -4.11 4.45
CA LYS A 41 -16.48 -2.86 4.28
C LYS A 41 -15.88 -2.45 5.63
N ASP A 42 -15.23 -3.42 6.30
CA ASP A 42 -14.65 -3.27 7.62
C ASP A 42 -13.16 -2.87 7.60
N PHE A 43 -12.56 -2.79 8.77
CA PHE A 43 -11.14 -2.51 8.92
C PHE A 43 -10.26 -3.55 8.23
N GLY A 44 -10.64 -4.83 8.30
CA GLY A 44 -9.88 -5.91 7.66
C GLY A 44 -9.81 -5.74 6.15
N THR A 45 -10.94 -5.49 5.50
CA THR A 45 -11.02 -5.20 4.05
C THR A 45 -10.22 -3.95 3.69
N SER A 46 -10.37 -2.89 4.47
CA SER A 46 -9.62 -1.63 4.26
C SER A 46 -8.12 -1.84 4.38
N PHE A 47 -7.66 -2.63 5.34
CA PHE A 47 -6.27 -3.01 5.50
C PHE A 47 -5.74 -3.79 4.29
N GLU A 48 -6.48 -4.78 3.78
CA GLU A 48 -6.06 -5.58 2.62
C GLU A 48 -5.90 -4.70 1.39
N ILE A 49 -6.90 -3.87 1.07
CA ILE A 49 -6.85 -3.00 -0.10
C ILE A 49 -5.77 -1.92 0.02
N PHE A 50 -5.65 -1.28 1.17
CA PHE A 50 -4.58 -0.30 1.42
C PHE A 50 -3.19 -0.94 1.27
N SER A 51 -3.00 -2.13 1.84
CA SER A 51 -1.73 -2.87 1.74
C SER A 51 -1.35 -3.15 0.29
N ILE A 52 -2.31 -3.56 -0.55
CA ILE A 52 -2.07 -3.82 -1.98
C ILE A 52 -1.60 -2.55 -2.70
N PHE A 53 -2.29 -1.42 -2.54
CA PHE A 53 -1.86 -0.17 -3.16
C PHE A 53 -0.50 0.32 -2.64
N LEU A 54 -0.26 0.22 -1.33
CA LEU A 54 1.04 0.57 -0.76
C LEU A 54 2.17 -0.28 -1.36
N ILE A 55 1.94 -1.58 -1.54
CA ILE A 55 2.89 -2.49 -2.16
C ILE A 55 3.17 -2.10 -3.62
N ILE A 56 2.12 -1.76 -4.38
CA ILE A 56 2.26 -1.29 -5.77
C ILE A 56 3.17 -0.06 -5.83
N TYR A 57 2.97 0.93 -4.96
CA TYR A 57 3.81 2.13 -4.91
C TYR A 57 5.25 1.82 -4.51
N ILE A 58 5.46 1.05 -3.42
CA ILE A 58 6.79 0.65 -2.94
C ILE A 58 7.58 -0.08 -4.04
N LYS A 59 6.92 -1.04 -4.71
CA LYS A 59 7.52 -1.80 -5.79
C LYS A 59 7.86 -0.91 -6.99
N SER A 60 6.93 -0.07 -7.43
CA SER A 60 7.13 0.84 -8.56
C SER A 60 8.29 1.81 -8.32
N ILE A 61 8.34 2.43 -7.13
CA ILE A 61 9.42 3.34 -6.73
C ILE A 61 10.78 2.63 -6.72
N ARG A 62 10.83 1.40 -6.22
CA ARG A 62 12.06 0.58 -6.19
C ARG A 62 12.50 0.17 -7.59
N ASP A 63 11.59 -0.38 -8.40
CA ASP A 63 11.90 -0.95 -9.70
C ASP A 63 12.33 0.15 -10.70
N LEU A 64 11.79 1.34 -10.58
CA LEU A 64 12.20 2.53 -11.33
C LEU A 64 13.48 3.19 -10.77
N LYS A 65 14.02 2.70 -9.66
CA LYS A 65 15.21 3.26 -8.99
C LYS A 65 15.12 4.77 -8.78
N ILE A 66 13.94 5.25 -8.38
CA ILE A 66 13.73 6.68 -8.07
C ILE A 66 14.78 7.13 -7.04
N ASN A 67 15.28 8.36 -7.21
CA ASN A 67 16.29 8.88 -6.29
C ASN A 67 15.84 8.76 -4.83
N ASN A 68 16.71 8.23 -3.97
CA ASN A 68 16.43 7.94 -2.55
C ASN A 68 15.29 6.91 -2.32
N TYR A 69 15.00 6.02 -3.28
CA TYR A 69 13.89 5.07 -3.19
C TYR A 69 13.85 4.26 -1.88
N LYS A 70 15.01 3.89 -1.33
CA LYS A 70 15.08 3.15 -0.05
C LYS A 70 14.51 3.97 1.11
N LEU A 71 14.88 5.26 1.18
CA LEU A 71 14.39 6.16 2.22
C LEU A 71 12.90 6.48 2.02
N ILE A 72 12.47 6.69 0.77
CA ILE A 72 11.06 6.94 0.44
C ILE A 72 10.21 5.74 0.87
N ASN A 73 10.60 4.53 0.50
CA ASN A 73 9.87 3.31 0.83
C ASN A 73 9.84 3.06 2.34
N GLN A 74 10.96 3.28 3.06
CA GLN A 74 10.98 3.17 4.51
C GLN A 74 10.03 4.16 5.17
N ASN A 75 10.05 5.42 4.74
CA ASN A 75 9.15 6.44 5.29
C ASN A 75 7.67 6.16 4.99
N LEU A 76 7.33 5.57 3.83
CA LEU A 76 5.96 5.14 3.53
C LEU A 76 5.50 4.01 4.47
N ILE A 77 6.38 3.06 4.77
CA ILE A 77 6.11 1.99 5.74
C ILE A 77 5.96 2.57 7.15
N ASP A 78 6.80 3.51 7.54
CA ASP A 78 6.71 4.16 8.87
C ASP A 78 5.40 4.93 9.03
N LEU A 79 4.93 5.65 7.98
CA LEU A 79 3.62 6.30 7.97
C LEU A 79 2.50 5.26 8.12
N PHE A 80 2.58 4.16 7.39
CA PHE A 80 1.62 3.07 7.48
C PHE A 80 1.56 2.45 8.89
N VAL A 81 2.71 2.19 9.52
CA VAL A 81 2.74 1.62 10.89
C VAL A 81 2.12 2.59 11.90
N ASN A 82 2.39 3.89 11.78
CA ASN A 82 1.79 4.91 12.64
C ASN A 82 0.26 5.01 12.44
N ASP A 83 -0.21 4.97 11.20
CA ASP A 83 -1.63 5.00 10.87
C ASP A 83 -2.36 3.74 11.34
N LEU A 84 -1.69 2.59 11.24
CA LEU A 84 -2.17 1.32 11.75
C LEU A 84 -2.36 1.35 13.29
N ASP A 85 -1.36 1.88 14.02
CA ASP A 85 -1.44 2.05 15.48
C ASP A 85 -2.64 2.91 15.87
N PHE A 86 -2.81 4.06 15.20
CA PHE A 86 -3.92 4.96 15.42
C PHE A 86 -5.26 4.30 15.10
N SER A 87 -5.38 3.66 13.96
CA SER A 87 -6.62 2.98 13.52
C SER A 87 -7.03 1.83 14.45
N LEU A 88 -6.07 1.08 14.98
CA LEU A 88 -6.35 0.01 15.94
C LEU A 88 -6.84 0.56 17.30
N ARG A 89 -6.33 1.72 17.72
CA ARG A 89 -6.84 2.43 18.91
C ARG A 89 -8.30 2.87 18.70
N GLU A 90 -8.63 3.39 17.52
CA GLU A 90 -10.01 3.75 17.18
C GLU A 90 -10.95 2.53 17.14
N GLN A 91 -10.42 1.32 16.85
CA GLN A 91 -11.15 0.06 16.97
C GLN A 91 -11.32 -0.42 18.42
N GLY A 92 -10.85 0.33 19.41
CA GLY A 92 -10.98 -0.01 20.82
C GLY A 92 -9.91 -0.94 21.35
N ILE A 93 -8.81 -1.15 20.62
CA ILE A 93 -7.68 -1.97 21.12
C ILE A 93 -6.94 -1.18 22.21
N GLY A 94 -6.92 -1.72 23.43
CA GLY A 94 -6.23 -1.11 24.57
C GLY A 94 -4.71 -1.16 24.45
N ASP A 95 -4.03 -0.20 25.09
CA ASP A 95 -2.58 -0.02 25.02
C ASP A 95 -1.76 -1.28 25.32
N MET A 96 -2.20 -2.09 26.28
CA MET A 96 -1.51 -3.34 26.65
C MET A 96 -1.48 -4.37 25.50
N SER A 97 -2.48 -4.36 24.63
CA SER A 97 -2.63 -5.32 23.52
C SER A 97 -2.16 -4.75 22.18
N LEU A 98 -2.11 -3.42 22.06
CA LEU A 98 -1.90 -2.69 20.80
C LEU A 98 -0.64 -3.15 20.08
N GLY A 99 0.50 -3.20 20.77
CA GLY A 99 1.77 -3.61 20.17
C GLY A 99 1.72 -5.02 19.56
N LYS A 100 0.97 -5.94 20.16
CA LYS A 100 0.75 -7.30 19.62
C LYS A 100 -0.04 -7.25 18.31
N TYR A 101 -1.10 -6.45 18.25
CA TYR A 101 -1.93 -6.30 17.04
C TYR A 101 -1.15 -5.59 15.92
N VAL A 102 -0.49 -4.47 16.21
CA VAL A 102 0.36 -3.77 15.23
C VAL A 102 1.38 -4.75 14.63
N LYS A 103 2.11 -5.49 15.47
CA LYS A 103 3.09 -6.49 15.00
C LYS A 103 2.45 -7.56 14.11
N ALA A 104 1.25 -8.03 14.44
CA ALA A 104 0.54 -9.04 13.65
C ALA A 104 0.15 -8.50 12.26
N TYR A 105 -0.37 -7.26 12.18
CA TYR A 105 -0.71 -6.62 10.91
C TYR A 105 0.52 -6.28 10.07
N VAL A 106 1.60 -5.80 10.67
CA VAL A 106 2.88 -5.57 9.98
C VAL A 106 3.43 -6.88 9.40
N LYS A 107 3.35 -7.99 10.13
CA LYS A 107 3.73 -9.32 9.62
C LYS A 107 2.86 -9.73 8.43
N LYS A 108 1.54 -9.50 8.49
CA LYS A 108 0.63 -9.74 7.36
C LYS A 108 1.04 -8.90 6.14
N PHE A 109 1.35 -7.62 6.34
CA PHE A 109 1.79 -6.73 5.26
C PHE A 109 3.05 -7.25 4.57
N TYR A 110 4.10 -7.61 5.32
CA TYR A 110 5.33 -8.13 4.73
C TYR A 110 5.14 -9.46 4.00
N PHE A 111 4.25 -10.32 4.47
CA PHE A 111 3.89 -11.54 3.76
C PHE A 111 3.25 -11.22 2.39
N ARG A 112 2.35 -10.24 2.33
CA ARG A 112 1.73 -9.77 1.08
C ARG A 112 2.75 -9.10 0.17
N LEU A 113 3.62 -8.28 0.73
CA LEU A 113 4.71 -7.63 -0.01
C LEU A 113 5.58 -8.69 -0.72
N SER A 114 5.98 -9.75 -0.03
CA SER A 114 6.78 -10.83 -0.61
C SER A 114 6.05 -11.53 -1.77
N PHE A 115 4.77 -11.79 -1.63
CA PHE A 115 3.96 -12.42 -2.68
C PHE A 115 3.82 -11.51 -3.91
N PHE A 116 3.36 -10.29 -3.73
CA PHE A 116 3.13 -9.36 -4.84
C PHE A 116 4.44 -8.92 -5.52
N ASP A 117 5.55 -8.88 -4.78
CA ASP A 117 6.85 -8.58 -5.34
C ASP A 117 7.27 -9.56 -6.43
N GLN A 118 6.94 -10.83 -6.27
CA GLN A 118 7.25 -11.89 -7.24
C GLN A 118 6.25 -11.93 -8.39
N ASN A 119 4.97 -11.65 -8.14
CA ASN A 119 3.89 -11.93 -9.09
C ASN A 119 3.46 -10.73 -9.94
N LEU A 120 3.64 -9.48 -9.48
CA LEU A 120 3.24 -8.30 -10.27
C LEU A 120 4.02 -8.09 -11.56
N ASN A 121 5.30 -8.52 -11.63
CA ASN A 121 6.11 -8.38 -12.84
C ASN A 121 5.82 -9.45 -13.90
N ASN A 122 5.23 -10.56 -13.51
CA ASN A 122 5.05 -11.72 -14.36
C ASN A 122 3.65 -11.80 -14.99
N ASP A 123 2.81 -10.76 -14.78
CA ASP A 123 1.38 -10.70 -15.19
C ASP A 123 0.62 -11.99 -14.83
N ASN A 124 0.95 -12.57 -13.66
CA ASN A 124 0.41 -13.86 -13.23
C ASN A 124 -0.96 -13.67 -12.58
N LEU A 125 -1.97 -13.46 -13.43
CA LEU A 125 -3.36 -13.23 -13.01
C LEU A 125 -3.90 -14.36 -12.13
N GLU A 126 -3.65 -15.61 -12.52
CA GLU A 126 -4.16 -16.78 -11.81
C GLU A 126 -3.63 -16.88 -10.38
N ASP A 127 -2.32 -16.70 -10.19
CA ASP A 127 -1.72 -16.75 -8.86
C ASP A 127 -2.19 -15.59 -7.98
N ILE A 128 -2.35 -14.39 -8.56
CA ILE A 128 -2.87 -13.22 -7.84
C ILE A 128 -4.32 -13.45 -7.43
N SER A 129 -5.18 -13.93 -8.34
CA SER A 129 -6.58 -14.25 -8.05
C SER A 129 -6.70 -15.31 -6.96
N ASN A 130 -5.96 -16.40 -7.07
CA ASN A 130 -5.92 -17.48 -6.08
C ASN A 130 -5.43 -16.97 -4.70
N PHE A 131 -4.43 -16.09 -4.67
CA PHE A 131 -3.94 -15.50 -3.44
C PHE A 131 -5.00 -14.61 -2.78
N ILE A 132 -5.64 -13.72 -3.54
CA ILE A 132 -6.69 -12.82 -3.07
C ILE A 132 -7.86 -13.64 -2.49
N ASN A 133 -8.25 -14.70 -3.19
CA ASN A 133 -9.33 -15.58 -2.74
C ASN A 133 -9.04 -16.23 -1.37
N LYS A 134 -7.78 -16.61 -1.13
CA LYS A 134 -7.35 -17.15 0.18
C LYS A 134 -7.43 -16.14 1.33
N LEU A 135 -7.43 -14.84 1.04
CA LEU A 135 -7.54 -13.78 2.06
C LEU A 135 -8.97 -13.60 2.59
N LYS A 136 -9.99 -14.12 1.87
CA LYS A 136 -11.41 -14.23 2.29
C LYS A 136 -12.14 -12.92 2.59
N PHE A 137 -11.63 -11.79 2.11
CA PHE A 137 -12.25 -10.48 2.34
C PHE A 137 -13.23 -10.06 1.22
N LEU A 138 -13.21 -10.79 0.09
CA LEU A 138 -14.14 -10.54 -1.01
C LEU A 138 -14.92 -11.80 -1.38
N GLU A 139 -15.97 -11.66 -2.19
CA GLU A 139 -16.70 -12.78 -2.78
C GLU A 139 -15.84 -13.45 -3.86
N ILE A 140 -15.91 -14.79 -3.94
CA ILE A 140 -15.03 -15.61 -4.80
C ILE A 140 -15.15 -15.20 -6.26
N GLU A 141 -16.36 -14.91 -6.73
CA GLU A 141 -16.67 -14.52 -8.11
C GLU A 141 -15.96 -13.22 -8.57
N HIS A 142 -15.47 -12.40 -7.62
CA HIS A 142 -14.81 -11.14 -7.90
C HIS A 142 -13.27 -11.22 -7.79
N SER A 143 -12.71 -12.41 -7.53
CA SER A 143 -11.25 -12.56 -7.34
C SER A 143 -10.48 -12.22 -8.62
N ASP A 144 -10.96 -12.68 -9.77
CA ASP A 144 -10.34 -12.38 -11.07
C ASP A 144 -10.45 -10.89 -11.42
N ASN A 145 -11.61 -10.29 -11.20
CA ASN A 145 -11.85 -8.88 -11.45
C ASN A 145 -10.92 -7.98 -10.59
N LEU A 146 -10.70 -8.36 -9.32
CA LEU A 146 -9.79 -7.62 -8.47
C LEU A 146 -8.33 -7.85 -8.86
N ALA A 147 -7.96 -9.06 -9.29
CA ALA A 147 -6.62 -9.37 -9.75
C ALA A 147 -6.26 -8.58 -11.03
N GLU A 148 -7.16 -8.53 -12.02
CA GLU A 148 -7.01 -7.67 -13.21
C GLU A 148 -6.86 -6.20 -12.83
N PHE A 149 -7.73 -5.71 -11.96
CA PHE A 149 -7.66 -4.33 -11.46
C PHE A 149 -6.32 -4.01 -10.78
N ILE A 150 -5.75 -4.93 -10.03
CA ILE A 150 -4.44 -4.78 -9.38
C ILE A 150 -3.33 -4.68 -10.43
N LEU A 151 -3.31 -5.55 -11.43
CA LEU A 151 -2.31 -5.55 -12.50
C LEU A 151 -2.38 -4.26 -13.33
N ASP A 152 -3.57 -3.83 -13.72
CA ASP A 152 -3.79 -2.58 -14.47
C ASP A 152 -3.30 -1.36 -13.67
N ASN A 153 -3.62 -1.31 -12.38
CA ASN A 153 -3.16 -0.22 -11.53
C ASN A 153 -1.66 -0.25 -11.28
N TYR A 154 -1.03 -1.44 -11.21
CA TYR A 154 0.42 -1.53 -11.12
C TYR A 154 1.10 -0.90 -12.35
N ILE A 155 0.64 -1.24 -13.55
CA ILE A 155 1.16 -0.67 -14.80
C ILE A 155 0.94 0.85 -14.84
N LYS A 156 -0.27 1.29 -14.54
CA LYS A 156 -0.65 2.71 -14.55
C LYS A 156 0.17 3.53 -13.55
N ILE A 157 0.24 3.10 -12.30
CA ILE A 157 0.98 3.80 -11.23
C ILE A 157 2.47 3.85 -11.57
N LYS A 158 3.04 2.76 -12.09
CA LYS A 158 4.45 2.71 -12.51
C LYS A 158 4.75 3.72 -13.62
N LEU A 159 3.85 3.86 -14.61
CA LEU A 159 3.97 4.87 -15.67
C LEU A 159 3.84 6.30 -15.13
N GLU A 160 2.90 6.55 -14.22
CA GLU A 160 2.72 7.86 -13.59
C GLU A 160 3.94 8.26 -12.75
N ILE A 161 4.49 7.35 -11.96
CA ILE A 161 5.71 7.58 -11.19
C ILE A 161 6.88 7.88 -12.13
N LYS A 162 7.02 7.10 -13.20
CA LYS A 162 8.07 7.33 -14.21
C LYS A 162 7.96 8.72 -14.81
N SER A 163 6.78 9.16 -15.21
CA SER A 163 6.57 10.48 -15.81
C SER A 163 6.84 11.65 -14.85
N LYS A 164 6.54 11.46 -13.57
CA LYS A 164 6.67 12.52 -12.54
C LYS A 164 8.07 12.65 -11.93
N TYR A 165 8.80 11.54 -11.83
CA TYR A 165 10.00 11.45 -11.00
C TYR A 165 11.24 10.91 -11.71
N HIS A 166 11.12 10.46 -12.95
CA HIS A 166 12.21 9.95 -13.76
C HIS A 166 12.65 11.05 -14.75
N GLN A 167 13.24 12.14 -14.20
CA GLN A 167 13.98 13.13 -14.98
C GLN A 167 15.47 12.90 -14.85
#